data_90b91bbe172e1ecdaffc5e4a38f24724
#
_entry.id   90b91bbe172e1ecdaffc5e4a38f24724
#
_cell.length_a   1.000
_cell.length_b   1.000
_cell.length_c   1.000
_cell.angle_alpha   90.00
_cell.angle_beta   90.00
_cell.angle_gamma   90.00
#
_symmetry.space_group_name_H-M   'P 1'
#
loop_
_entity.id
_entity.type
_entity.pdbx_description
1 polymer ?
#
loop_
_entity_poly.entity_id
_entity_poly.type
_entity_poly.pdbx_seq_one_letter_code
_entity_poly.pdbx_strand_id
1 'polypeptide(L)'
;MKTAQRILLTATRLFNEQGERNVTANDIALELDISPGNLYYHFKGKDGILSALFADYYRELASLLAAPLIDDSFLDQSNPLERGWLFLTVLLEVMYQHRFLYLNQSDLMQRYPEIDRGMRRLMALKKRSAAQLATDLLASADAIPPTATPEHIADSMAMTLMYWLSFEQFAGESLSAQQSIHRAVLQVLSHCAPYLGEKQGDFFAECELINTRLLEKSSS
;
A
#
# COMPACT_ATOMS: atom_id res chain seq x y z
N MET A 1 21.84 4.48 -14.75
CA MET A 1 20.45 4.93 -14.55
C MET A 1 20.23 6.20 -15.37
N LYS A 2 19.11 6.31 -16.13
CA LYS A 2 18.81 7.50 -16.95
C LYS A 2 18.45 8.71 -16.08
N THR A 3 18.76 9.94 -16.52
CA THR A 3 18.49 11.18 -15.76
C THR A 3 17.01 11.30 -15.33
N ALA A 4 16.07 10.99 -16.21
CA ALA A 4 14.65 11.01 -15.87
C ALA A 4 14.31 10.10 -14.68
N GLN A 5 14.88 8.90 -14.61
CA GLN A 5 14.68 7.98 -13.46
C GLN A 5 15.27 8.53 -12.17
N ARG A 6 16.47 9.18 -12.25
CA ARG A 6 17.06 9.84 -11.08
C ARG A 6 16.16 10.95 -10.56
N ILE A 7 15.57 11.75 -11.46
CA ILE A 7 14.63 12.82 -11.10
C ILE A 7 13.42 12.25 -10.37
N LEU A 8 12.80 11.19 -10.88
CA LEU A 8 11.63 10.56 -10.25
C LEU A 8 11.96 9.98 -8.87
N LEU A 9 13.07 9.25 -8.71
CA LEU A 9 13.49 8.69 -7.43
C LEU A 9 13.76 9.77 -6.38
N THR A 10 14.49 10.85 -6.78
CA THR A 10 14.77 11.95 -5.87
C THR A 10 13.50 12.70 -5.49
N ALA A 11 12.60 12.94 -6.45
CA ALA A 11 11.31 13.56 -6.18
C ALA A 11 10.46 12.73 -5.20
N THR A 12 10.39 11.40 -5.39
CA THR A 12 9.69 10.50 -4.47
C THR A 12 10.24 10.60 -3.05
N ARG A 13 11.58 10.56 -2.90
CA ARG A 13 12.23 10.71 -1.60
C ARG A 13 11.89 12.05 -0.95
N LEU A 14 12.10 13.16 -1.66
CA LEU A 14 11.81 14.50 -1.13
C LEU A 14 10.33 14.69 -0.78
N PHE A 15 9.40 14.21 -1.62
CA PHE A 15 7.97 14.28 -1.34
C PHE A 15 7.58 13.47 -0.10
N ASN A 16 8.20 12.30 0.10
CA ASN A 16 7.97 11.47 1.27
C ASN A 16 8.54 12.07 2.57
N GLU A 17 9.68 12.78 2.49
CA GLU A 17 10.38 13.35 3.66
C GLU A 17 9.84 14.71 4.06
N GLN A 18 9.55 15.57 3.08
CA GLN A 18 9.25 16.98 3.31
C GLN A 18 7.78 17.34 3.01
N GLY A 19 7.03 16.41 2.40
CA GLY A 19 5.70 16.67 1.87
C GLY A 19 5.74 17.28 0.47
N GLU A 20 4.84 16.82 -0.40
CA GLU A 20 4.82 17.26 -1.81
C GLU A 20 4.71 18.78 -1.95
N ARG A 21 3.89 19.45 -1.15
CA ARG A 21 3.71 20.90 -1.25
C ARG A 21 4.97 21.72 -1.00
N ASN A 22 5.84 21.25 -0.15
CA ASN A 22 7.04 21.96 0.30
C ASN A 22 8.23 21.81 -0.64
N VAL A 23 8.14 20.95 -1.66
CA VAL A 23 9.23 20.66 -2.60
C VAL A 23 8.90 21.27 -3.95
N THR A 24 9.85 22.03 -4.50
CA THR A 24 9.77 22.62 -5.84
C THR A 24 10.61 21.81 -6.87
N ALA A 25 10.40 22.07 -8.16
CA ALA A 25 11.24 21.48 -9.21
C ALA A 25 12.72 21.92 -9.08
N ASN A 26 12.97 23.13 -8.56
CA ASN A 26 14.33 23.63 -8.33
C ASN A 26 15.02 22.89 -7.17
N ASP A 27 14.29 22.54 -6.10
CA ASP A 27 14.84 21.74 -5.00
C ASP A 27 15.26 20.36 -5.48
N ILE A 28 14.44 19.73 -6.34
CA ILE A 28 14.78 18.44 -6.97
C ILE A 28 16.01 18.55 -7.86
N ALA A 29 16.12 19.63 -8.66
CA ALA A 29 17.28 19.86 -9.53
C ALA A 29 18.56 20.10 -8.70
N LEU A 30 18.46 20.89 -7.62
CA LEU A 30 19.56 21.15 -6.69
C LEU A 30 20.06 19.88 -6.01
N GLU A 31 19.14 19.06 -5.51
CA GLU A 31 19.47 17.78 -4.84
C GLU A 31 20.19 16.80 -5.77
N LEU A 32 19.94 16.88 -7.08
CA LEU A 32 20.56 16.05 -8.11
C LEU A 32 21.85 16.64 -8.70
N ASP A 33 22.19 17.87 -8.31
CA ASP A 33 23.30 18.63 -8.91
C ASP A 33 23.14 18.75 -10.45
N ILE A 34 21.93 19.08 -10.91
CA ILE A 34 21.62 19.35 -12.31
C ILE A 34 21.03 20.76 -12.48
N SER A 35 21.21 21.34 -13.66
CA SER A 35 20.57 22.64 -13.94
C SER A 35 19.04 22.49 -14.00
N PRO A 36 18.27 23.51 -13.57
CA PRO A 36 16.81 23.53 -13.77
C PRO A 36 16.41 23.30 -15.22
N GLY A 37 17.15 23.83 -16.20
CA GLY A 37 16.93 23.59 -17.63
C GLY A 37 17.00 22.10 -18.00
N ASN A 38 17.91 21.34 -17.39
CA ASN A 38 18.01 19.89 -17.59
C ASN A 38 16.77 19.16 -17.02
N LEU A 39 16.30 19.55 -15.84
CA LEU A 39 15.07 18.99 -15.27
C LEU A 39 13.87 19.29 -16.19
N TYR A 40 13.73 20.56 -16.63
CA TYR A 40 12.63 20.97 -17.52
C TYR A 40 12.67 20.31 -18.90
N TYR A 41 13.84 19.88 -19.36
CA TYR A 41 13.98 19.06 -20.57
C TYR A 41 13.27 17.69 -20.44
N HIS A 42 13.32 17.10 -19.24
CA HIS A 42 12.71 15.78 -18.96
C HIS A 42 11.25 15.87 -18.53
N PHE A 43 10.90 16.86 -17.71
CA PHE A 43 9.56 17.02 -17.14
C PHE A 43 9.11 18.47 -17.18
N LYS A 44 7.82 18.69 -17.44
CA LYS A 44 7.21 20.03 -17.44
C LYS A 44 7.00 20.53 -15.99
N GLY A 45 8.11 20.74 -15.28
CA GLY A 45 8.08 21.15 -13.87
C GLY A 45 7.62 20.06 -12.92
N LYS A 46 7.25 20.46 -11.70
CA LYS A 46 6.80 19.58 -10.62
C LYS A 46 5.55 18.78 -10.97
N ASP A 47 4.57 19.42 -11.64
CA ASP A 47 3.33 18.74 -12.02
C ASP A 47 3.59 17.58 -12.99
N GLY A 48 4.50 17.77 -13.96
CA GLY A 48 4.91 16.69 -14.86
C GLY A 48 5.63 15.54 -14.15
N ILE A 49 6.43 15.84 -13.12
CA ILE A 49 7.07 14.84 -12.27
C ILE A 49 6.01 14.07 -11.47
N LEU A 50 5.08 14.78 -10.84
CA LEU A 50 4.02 14.18 -10.04
C LEU A 50 3.11 13.28 -10.89
N SER A 51 2.71 13.75 -12.08
CA SER A 51 1.91 12.95 -13.02
C SER A 51 2.62 11.67 -13.45
N ALA A 52 3.94 11.73 -13.70
CA ALA A 52 4.74 10.56 -14.05
C ALA A 52 4.85 9.57 -12.87
N LEU A 53 5.13 10.07 -11.67
CA LEU A 53 5.19 9.26 -10.45
C LEU A 53 3.85 8.56 -10.18
N PHE A 54 2.75 9.29 -10.31
CA PHE A 54 1.43 8.72 -10.11
C PHE A 54 1.09 7.68 -11.18
N ALA A 55 1.47 7.90 -12.43
CA ALA A 55 1.23 6.94 -13.51
C ALA A 55 1.99 5.62 -13.29
N ASP A 56 3.23 5.68 -12.84
CA ASP A 56 4.04 4.50 -12.52
C ASP A 56 3.47 3.76 -11.30
N TYR A 57 3.19 4.48 -10.23
CA TYR A 57 2.52 3.96 -9.02
C TYR A 57 1.17 3.28 -9.35
N TYR A 58 0.32 3.95 -10.13
CA TYR A 58 -0.99 3.41 -10.52
C TYR A 58 -0.85 2.10 -11.30
N ARG A 59 0.08 2.05 -12.26
CA ARG A 59 0.32 0.86 -13.07
C ARG A 59 0.77 -0.32 -12.23
N GLU A 60 1.72 -0.10 -11.32
CA GLU A 60 2.26 -1.12 -10.44
C GLU A 60 1.19 -1.64 -9.49
N LEU A 61 0.50 -0.75 -8.77
CA LEU A 61 -0.51 -1.15 -7.80
C LEU A 61 -1.74 -1.78 -8.46
N ALA A 62 -2.19 -1.27 -9.60
CA ALA A 62 -3.30 -1.85 -10.34
C ALA A 62 -2.96 -3.24 -10.87
N SER A 63 -1.72 -3.48 -11.28
CA SER A 63 -1.25 -4.81 -11.70
C SER A 63 -1.29 -5.81 -10.55
N LEU A 64 -0.80 -5.42 -9.36
CA LEU A 64 -0.87 -6.25 -8.16
C LEU A 64 -2.30 -6.58 -7.76
N LEU A 65 -3.19 -5.58 -7.75
CA LEU A 65 -4.59 -5.74 -7.36
C LEU A 65 -5.44 -6.50 -8.39
N ALA A 66 -5.00 -6.56 -9.65
CA ALA A 66 -5.66 -7.31 -10.72
C ALA A 66 -5.17 -8.76 -10.83
N ALA A 67 -4.00 -9.07 -10.29
CA ALA A 67 -3.49 -10.42 -10.25
C ALA A 67 -4.40 -11.29 -9.36
N PRO A 68 -4.63 -12.57 -9.71
CA PRO A 68 -5.21 -13.50 -8.75
C PRO A 68 -4.35 -13.50 -7.49
N LEU A 69 -4.98 -13.57 -6.32
CA LEU A 69 -4.27 -13.64 -5.04
C LEU A 69 -3.38 -14.88 -5.05
N ILE A 70 -2.23 -14.74 -5.73
CA ILE A 70 -1.15 -15.70 -5.93
C ILE A 70 -1.51 -16.83 -6.91
N ASP A 71 -0.69 -16.97 -7.94
CA ASP A 71 -0.69 -18.08 -8.89
C ASP A 71 -0.44 -19.41 -8.13
N ASP A 72 -1.36 -20.34 -8.26
CA ASP A 72 -1.33 -21.67 -7.61
C ASP A 72 -0.02 -22.45 -7.83
N SER A 73 0.78 -22.04 -8.81
CA SER A 73 2.01 -22.74 -9.19
C SER A 73 3.18 -22.62 -8.20
N PHE A 74 3.21 -21.58 -7.36
CA PHE A 74 4.32 -21.32 -6.44
C PHE A 74 4.03 -21.65 -4.96
N LEU A 75 2.75 -21.77 -4.58
CA LEU A 75 2.34 -21.90 -3.19
C LEU A 75 1.26 -22.97 -2.96
N ASP A 76 1.29 -24.04 -3.69
CA ASP A 76 0.35 -25.17 -3.63
C ASP A 76 0.16 -25.79 -2.21
N GLN A 77 0.94 -25.35 -1.23
CA GLN A 77 0.87 -25.80 0.17
C GLN A 77 0.70 -24.65 1.20
N SER A 78 0.64 -23.38 0.79
CA SER A 78 0.46 -22.28 1.75
C SER A 78 -1.03 -22.08 2.08
N ASN A 79 -1.31 -21.86 3.36
CA ASN A 79 -2.67 -21.58 3.78
C ASN A 79 -3.15 -20.17 3.34
N PRO A 80 -4.46 -19.91 3.33
CA PRO A 80 -5.01 -18.61 2.91
C PRO A 80 -4.47 -17.42 3.69
N LEU A 81 -4.14 -17.60 4.98
CA LEU A 81 -3.60 -16.54 5.83
C LEU A 81 -2.18 -16.15 5.39
N GLU A 82 -1.31 -17.12 5.13
CA GLU A 82 0.06 -16.85 4.66
C GLU A 82 0.06 -16.16 3.29
N ARG A 83 -0.80 -16.61 2.36
CA ARG A 83 -0.99 -15.96 1.06
C ARG A 83 -1.48 -14.51 1.20
N GLY A 84 -2.49 -14.30 2.04
CA GLY A 84 -3.02 -12.97 2.32
C GLY A 84 -1.99 -12.05 2.95
N TRP A 85 -1.18 -12.58 3.88
CA TRP A 85 -0.08 -11.85 4.52
C TRP A 85 0.95 -11.37 3.50
N LEU A 86 1.44 -12.28 2.65
CA LEU A 86 2.42 -11.95 1.61
C LEU A 86 1.87 -10.93 0.61
N PHE A 87 0.65 -11.14 0.13
CA PHE A 87 0.00 -10.20 -0.78
C PHE A 87 -0.11 -8.80 -0.19
N LEU A 88 -0.59 -8.68 1.05
CA LEU A 88 -0.72 -7.39 1.73
C LEU A 88 0.63 -6.75 2.02
N THR A 89 1.66 -7.55 2.33
CA THR A 89 3.02 -7.04 2.52
C THR A 89 3.53 -6.35 1.25
N VAL A 90 3.48 -7.02 0.09
CA VAL A 90 3.91 -6.45 -1.19
C VAL A 90 3.09 -5.22 -1.56
N LEU A 91 1.77 -5.28 -1.37
CA LEU A 91 0.87 -4.16 -1.62
C LEU A 91 1.25 -2.93 -0.78
N LEU A 92 1.47 -3.13 0.51
CA LEU A 92 1.81 -2.07 1.45
C LEU A 92 3.23 -1.53 1.25
N GLU A 93 4.19 -2.35 0.80
CA GLU A 93 5.52 -1.89 0.40
C GLU A 93 5.44 -0.88 -0.74
N VAL A 94 4.68 -1.17 -1.80
CA VAL A 94 4.46 -0.23 -2.91
C VAL A 94 3.75 1.05 -2.43
N MET A 95 2.77 0.92 -1.55
CA MET A 95 2.07 2.07 -0.97
C MET A 95 3.01 2.91 -0.09
N TYR A 96 3.85 2.29 0.72
CA TYR A 96 4.79 2.96 1.61
C TYR A 96 5.89 3.71 0.85
N GLN A 97 6.37 3.14 -0.26
CA GLN A 97 7.32 3.82 -1.15
C GLN A 97 6.75 5.13 -1.71
N HIS A 98 5.45 5.21 -1.88
CA HIS A 98 4.73 6.39 -2.40
C HIS A 98 3.81 7.02 -1.35
N ARG A 99 4.21 6.98 -0.07
CA ARG A 99 3.35 7.40 1.06
C ARG A 99 2.89 8.86 1.01
N PHE A 100 3.62 9.73 0.33
CA PHE A 100 3.19 11.12 0.13
C PHE A 100 1.83 11.23 -0.56
N LEU A 101 1.45 10.25 -1.41
CA LEU A 101 0.14 10.20 -2.06
C LEU A 101 -1.00 10.00 -1.05
N TYR A 102 -0.73 9.29 0.04
CA TYR A 102 -1.71 9.00 1.09
C TYR A 102 -1.77 10.09 2.16
N LEU A 103 -0.62 10.65 2.53
CA LEU A 103 -0.51 11.68 3.55
C LEU A 103 -1.19 12.99 3.14
N ASN A 104 -1.28 13.28 1.84
CA ASN A 104 -1.91 14.47 1.27
C ASN A 104 -3.00 14.13 0.25
N GLN A 105 -3.64 12.97 0.39
CA GLN A 105 -4.55 12.40 -0.60
C GLN A 105 -5.65 13.37 -1.05
N SER A 106 -6.39 13.95 -0.11
CA SER A 106 -7.52 14.82 -0.43
C SER A 106 -7.10 16.06 -1.22
N ASP A 107 -5.96 16.64 -0.87
CA ASP A 107 -5.40 17.80 -1.55
C ASP A 107 -4.93 17.45 -2.98
N LEU A 108 -4.22 16.33 -3.13
CA LEU A 108 -3.74 15.87 -4.42
C LEU A 108 -4.91 15.52 -5.36
N MET A 109 -5.95 14.85 -4.87
CA MET A 109 -7.15 14.54 -5.65
C MET A 109 -7.90 15.79 -6.07
N GLN A 110 -7.93 16.84 -5.24
CA GLN A 110 -8.57 18.09 -5.59
C GLN A 110 -7.82 18.88 -6.66
N ARG A 111 -6.47 18.88 -6.61
CA ARG A 111 -5.63 19.63 -7.55
C ARG A 111 -5.40 18.91 -8.89
N TYR A 112 -5.38 17.57 -8.88
CA TYR A 112 -5.01 16.75 -10.04
C TYR A 112 -6.13 15.76 -10.40
N PRO A 113 -6.97 16.07 -11.43
CA PRO A 113 -8.09 15.20 -11.83
C PRO A 113 -7.67 13.78 -12.24
N GLU A 114 -6.46 13.59 -12.77
CA GLU A 114 -5.93 12.27 -13.09
C GLU A 114 -5.64 11.45 -11.82
N ILE A 115 -5.14 12.08 -10.75
CA ILE A 115 -4.93 11.43 -9.47
C ILE A 115 -6.28 11.06 -8.84
N ASP A 116 -7.27 11.96 -8.86
CA ASP A 116 -8.63 11.65 -8.37
C ASP A 116 -9.21 10.41 -9.06
N ARG A 117 -9.23 10.40 -10.39
CA ARG A 117 -9.76 9.25 -11.14
C ARG A 117 -8.99 7.96 -10.86
N GLY A 118 -7.66 8.04 -10.80
CA GLY A 118 -6.80 6.88 -10.52
C GLY A 118 -6.99 6.34 -9.11
N MET A 119 -7.01 7.21 -8.09
CA MET A 119 -7.21 6.80 -6.69
C MET A 119 -8.59 6.16 -6.47
N ARG A 120 -9.66 6.66 -7.10
CA ARG A 120 -10.99 6.03 -7.06
C ARG A 120 -11.00 4.65 -7.69
N ARG A 121 -10.29 4.45 -8.81
CA ARG A 121 -10.16 3.13 -9.45
C ARG A 121 -9.35 2.16 -8.56
N LEU A 122 -8.25 2.63 -7.97
CA LEU A 122 -7.46 1.82 -7.01
C LEU A 122 -8.28 1.44 -5.77
N MET A 123 -9.15 2.34 -5.28
CA MET A 123 -10.06 2.02 -4.18
C MET A 123 -11.01 0.87 -4.57
N ALA A 124 -11.61 0.91 -5.75
CA ALA A 124 -12.49 -0.16 -6.23
C ALA A 124 -11.73 -1.50 -6.35
N LEU A 125 -10.49 -1.48 -6.85
CA LEU A 125 -9.64 -2.67 -6.91
C LEU A 125 -9.28 -3.19 -5.52
N LYS A 126 -8.88 -2.34 -4.59
CA LYS A 126 -8.60 -2.71 -3.19
C LYS A 126 -9.80 -3.37 -2.52
N LYS A 127 -10.99 -2.81 -2.68
CA LYS A 127 -12.25 -3.41 -2.16
C LYS A 127 -12.48 -4.81 -2.72
N ARG A 128 -12.28 -4.99 -4.03
CA ARG A 128 -12.43 -6.30 -4.68
C ARG A 128 -11.42 -7.31 -4.14
N SER A 129 -10.15 -6.96 -4.05
CA SER A 129 -9.10 -7.84 -3.51
C SER A 129 -9.34 -8.16 -2.03
N ALA A 130 -9.77 -7.17 -1.25
CA ALA A 130 -10.14 -7.35 0.16
C ALA A 130 -11.34 -8.29 0.34
N ALA A 131 -12.36 -8.20 -0.53
CA ALA A 131 -13.51 -9.10 -0.51
C ALA A 131 -13.11 -10.55 -0.82
N GLN A 132 -12.22 -10.75 -1.81
CA GLN A 132 -11.69 -12.06 -2.13
C GLN A 132 -10.89 -12.63 -0.94
N LEU A 133 -10.00 -11.83 -0.37
CA LEU A 133 -9.20 -12.22 0.79
C LEU A 133 -10.08 -12.58 2.00
N ALA A 134 -11.11 -11.77 2.30
CA ALA A 134 -12.06 -12.07 3.36
C ALA A 134 -12.81 -13.38 3.08
N THR A 135 -13.23 -13.62 1.84
CA THR A 135 -13.88 -14.88 1.44
C THR A 135 -12.98 -16.08 1.69
N ASP A 136 -11.72 -16.00 1.26
CA ASP A 136 -10.76 -17.10 1.41
C ASP A 136 -10.44 -17.39 2.88
N LEU A 137 -10.23 -16.34 3.70
CA LEU A 137 -9.95 -16.49 5.13
C LEU A 137 -11.16 -17.05 5.91
N LEU A 138 -12.36 -16.67 5.53
CA LEU A 138 -13.59 -17.09 6.21
C LEU A 138 -14.21 -18.37 5.65
N ALA A 139 -13.63 -18.96 4.62
CA ALA A 139 -14.12 -20.22 4.03
C ALA A 139 -14.20 -21.38 5.03
N SER A 140 -13.40 -21.33 6.09
CA SER A 140 -13.41 -22.35 7.17
C SER A 140 -14.17 -21.91 8.43
N ALA A 141 -14.86 -20.75 8.42
CA ALA A 141 -15.65 -20.28 9.55
C ALA A 141 -16.95 -21.07 9.69
N ASP A 142 -17.28 -21.50 10.90
CA ASP A 142 -18.46 -22.36 11.17
C ASP A 142 -19.79 -21.62 10.98
N ALA A 143 -19.83 -20.30 11.22
CA ALA A 143 -21.00 -19.46 10.94
C ALA A 143 -20.56 -17.98 10.83
N ILE A 144 -20.82 -17.37 9.68
CA ILE A 144 -20.70 -15.91 9.52
C ILE A 144 -22.11 -15.32 9.80
N PRO A 145 -22.24 -14.34 10.72
CA PRO A 145 -23.50 -13.67 10.95
C PRO A 145 -24.05 -13.07 9.63
N PRO A 146 -25.37 -13.09 9.38
CA PRO A 146 -25.96 -12.55 8.15
C PRO A 146 -25.64 -11.06 7.91
N THR A 147 -25.25 -10.33 8.95
CA THR A 147 -24.88 -8.92 8.92
C THR A 147 -23.42 -8.67 8.57
N ALA A 148 -22.58 -9.70 8.56
CA ALA A 148 -21.16 -9.61 8.27
C ALA A 148 -20.84 -10.30 6.95
N THR A 149 -21.19 -9.65 5.83
CA THR A 149 -20.83 -10.18 4.52
C THR A 149 -19.35 -9.89 4.21
N PRO A 150 -18.69 -10.68 3.35
CA PRO A 150 -17.33 -10.39 2.88
C PRO A 150 -17.18 -8.96 2.36
N GLU A 151 -18.22 -8.38 1.77
CA GLU A 151 -18.22 -7.01 1.27
C GLU A 151 -18.15 -5.97 2.40
N HIS A 152 -18.84 -6.17 3.52
CA HIS A 152 -18.75 -5.28 4.69
C HIS A 152 -17.35 -5.33 5.34
N ILE A 153 -16.79 -6.53 5.44
CA ILE A 153 -15.42 -6.73 5.93
C ILE A 153 -14.43 -6.06 4.99
N ALA A 154 -14.62 -6.23 3.68
CA ALA A 154 -13.78 -5.63 2.65
C ALA A 154 -13.79 -4.09 2.69
N ASP A 155 -14.93 -3.47 3.00
CA ASP A 155 -15.00 -2.02 3.18
C ASP A 155 -14.13 -1.55 4.35
N SER A 156 -14.14 -2.26 5.47
CA SER A 156 -13.30 -1.97 6.63
C SER A 156 -11.82 -2.19 6.33
N MET A 157 -11.48 -3.29 5.66
CA MET A 157 -10.10 -3.58 5.22
C MET A 157 -9.60 -2.51 4.24
N ALA A 158 -10.41 -2.12 3.25
CA ALA A 158 -10.05 -1.09 2.27
C ALA A 158 -9.90 0.29 2.92
N MET A 159 -10.75 0.63 3.89
CA MET A 159 -10.61 1.84 4.68
C MET A 159 -9.29 1.84 5.46
N THR A 160 -8.94 0.75 6.11
CA THR A 160 -7.65 0.59 6.80
C THR A 160 -6.49 0.78 5.83
N LEU A 161 -6.49 0.13 4.67
CA LEU A 161 -5.46 0.30 3.64
C LEU A 161 -5.34 1.75 3.15
N MET A 162 -6.43 2.50 3.06
CA MET A 162 -6.38 3.88 2.56
C MET A 162 -5.85 4.88 3.59
N TYR A 163 -6.13 4.66 4.86
CA TYR A 163 -5.86 5.67 5.91
C TYR A 163 -4.77 5.26 6.90
N TRP A 164 -4.22 4.05 6.80
CA TRP A 164 -3.22 3.54 7.73
C TRP A 164 -2.01 4.47 7.86
N LEU A 165 -1.42 4.90 6.74
CA LEU A 165 -0.24 5.76 6.74
C LEU A 165 -0.51 7.13 7.37
N SER A 166 -1.71 7.68 7.17
CA SER A 166 -2.14 8.91 7.84
C SER A 166 -2.38 8.69 9.33
N PHE A 167 -2.99 7.56 9.70
CA PHE A 167 -3.21 7.19 11.10
C PHE A 167 -1.88 7.07 11.88
N GLU A 168 -0.87 6.40 11.32
CA GLU A 168 0.45 6.29 11.95
C GLU A 168 1.11 7.66 12.17
N GLN A 169 1.00 8.55 11.19
CA GLN A 169 1.52 9.92 11.34
C GLN A 169 0.87 10.65 12.51
N PHE A 170 -0.44 10.49 12.72
CA PHE A 170 -1.15 11.08 13.86
C PHE A 170 -0.83 10.38 15.19
N ALA A 171 -0.56 9.08 15.18
CA ALA A 171 -0.18 8.33 16.38
C ALA A 171 1.19 8.76 16.93
N GLY A 172 2.03 9.41 16.10
CA GLY A 172 3.32 9.97 16.53
C GLY A 172 4.38 8.92 16.87
N GLU A 173 4.18 7.67 16.48
CA GLU A 173 5.13 6.59 16.67
C GLU A 173 6.22 6.61 15.59
N SER A 174 7.49 6.54 16.00
CA SER A 174 8.61 6.38 15.06
C SER A 174 8.84 4.91 14.74
N LEU A 175 8.11 4.39 13.76
CA LEU A 175 8.27 3.02 13.28
C LEU A 175 9.22 2.97 12.08
N SER A 176 10.00 1.89 11.96
CA SER A 176 10.66 1.58 10.70
C SER A 176 9.62 1.23 9.62
N ALA A 177 9.99 1.35 8.34
CA ALA A 177 9.12 0.97 7.24
C ALA A 177 8.56 -0.44 7.40
N GLN A 178 9.42 -1.39 7.78
CA GLN A 178 9.04 -2.78 7.98
C GLN A 178 8.03 -2.95 9.13
N GLN A 179 8.25 -2.27 10.27
CA GLN A 179 7.31 -2.31 11.40
C GLN A 179 5.96 -1.72 11.03
N SER A 180 5.94 -0.60 10.30
CA SER A 180 4.71 0.02 9.79
C SER A 180 3.93 -0.94 8.89
N ILE A 181 4.60 -1.55 7.92
CA ILE A 181 4.00 -2.49 6.98
C ILE A 181 3.42 -3.71 7.73
N HIS A 182 4.18 -4.33 8.63
CA HIS A 182 3.71 -5.49 9.38
C HIS A 182 2.49 -5.17 10.27
N ARG A 183 2.50 -4.02 10.94
CA ARG A 183 1.33 -3.57 11.72
C ARG A 183 0.12 -3.33 10.84
N ALA A 184 0.32 -2.73 9.65
CA ALA A 184 -0.75 -2.54 8.68
C ALA A 184 -1.35 -3.87 8.21
N VAL A 185 -0.50 -4.84 7.86
CA VAL A 185 -0.94 -6.19 7.44
C VAL A 185 -1.79 -6.82 8.53
N LEU A 186 -1.28 -6.86 9.76
CA LEU A 186 -2.01 -7.41 10.90
C LEU A 186 -3.35 -6.69 11.12
N GLN A 187 -3.36 -5.36 11.05
CA GLN A 187 -4.57 -4.57 11.25
C GLN A 187 -5.60 -4.86 10.17
N VAL A 188 -5.19 -4.98 8.90
CA VAL A 188 -6.10 -5.32 7.79
C VAL A 188 -6.69 -6.72 7.97
N LEU A 189 -5.87 -7.72 8.29
CA LEU A 189 -6.31 -9.10 8.48
C LEU A 189 -7.20 -9.26 9.72
N SER A 190 -6.95 -8.47 10.78
CA SER A 190 -7.72 -8.51 12.03
C SER A 190 -9.21 -8.20 11.84
N HIS A 191 -9.61 -7.56 10.73
CA HIS A 191 -11.03 -7.39 10.42
C HIS A 191 -11.78 -8.72 10.18
N CYS A 192 -11.08 -9.79 9.83
CA CYS A 192 -11.67 -11.12 9.69
C CYS A 192 -11.76 -11.86 11.04
N ALA A 193 -10.90 -11.55 12.00
CA ALA A 193 -10.76 -12.30 13.26
C ALA A 193 -12.07 -12.49 14.05
N PRO A 194 -12.96 -11.49 14.22
CA PRO A 194 -14.21 -11.65 14.98
C PRO A 194 -15.16 -12.71 14.42
N TYR A 195 -14.96 -13.12 13.17
CA TYR A 195 -15.84 -14.06 12.46
C TYR A 195 -15.29 -15.49 12.41
N LEU A 196 -14.12 -15.74 13.00
CA LEU A 196 -13.46 -17.05 13.00
C LEU A 196 -13.88 -17.94 14.18
N GLY A 197 -14.72 -17.44 15.09
CA GLY A 197 -15.19 -18.19 16.24
C GLY A 197 -14.04 -18.70 17.12
N GLU A 198 -14.02 -19.99 17.44
CA GLU A 198 -12.98 -20.60 18.29
C GLU A 198 -11.58 -20.55 17.67
N LYS A 199 -11.49 -20.42 16.33
CA LYS A 199 -10.22 -20.32 15.59
C LYS A 199 -9.55 -18.93 15.68
N GLN A 200 -10.18 -17.95 16.34
CA GLN A 200 -9.61 -16.60 16.47
C GLN A 200 -8.26 -16.60 17.19
N GLY A 201 -8.07 -17.43 18.22
CA GLY A 201 -6.79 -17.56 18.94
C GLY A 201 -5.68 -18.08 18.03
N ASP A 202 -5.98 -19.13 17.28
CA ASP A 202 -5.03 -19.74 16.34
C ASP A 202 -4.64 -18.75 15.22
N PHE A 203 -5.60 -17.96 14.74
CA PHE A 203 -5.35 -16.93 13.73
C PHE A 203 -4.30 -15.91 14.17
N PHE A 204 -4.40 -15.37 15.37
CA PHE A 204 -3.41 -14.40 15.87
C PHE A 204 -2.05 -15.05 16.14
N ALA A 205 -2.01 -16.27 16.68
CA ALA A 205 -0.77 -17.02 16.87
C ALA A 205 -0.05 -17.29 15.53
N GLU A 206 -0.81 -17.61 14.50
CA GLU A 206 -0.26 -17.84 13.18
C GLU A 206 0.23 -16.54 12.51
N CYS A 207 -0.47 -15.41 12.68
CA CYS A 207 0.00 -14.10 12.26
C CYS A 207 1.35 -13.74 12.90
N GLU A 208 1.53 -13.98 14.19
CA GLU A 208 2.81 -13.75 14.88
C GLU A 208 3.93 -14.65 14.33
N LEU A 209 3.62 -15.91 14.06
CA LEU A 209 4.58 -16.86 13.49
C LEU A 209 5.06 -16.44 12.10
N ILE A 210 4.12 -16.03 11.23
CA ILE A 210 4.45 -15.53 9.88
C ILE A 210 5.33 -14.30 9.98
N ASN A 211 4.96 -13.34 10.84
CA ASN A 211 5.72 -12.12 11.06
C ASN A 211 7.15 -12.41 11.52
N THR A 212 7.34 -13.29 12.49
CA THR A 212 8.66 -13.68 13.00
C THR A 212 9.53 -14.30 11.91
N ARG A 213 8.97 -15.23 11.12
CA ARG A 213 9.69 -15.88 10.01
C ARG A 213 10.16 -14.87 8.95
N LEU A 214 9.36 -13.86 8.65
CA LEU A 214 9.71 -12.82 7.67
C LEU A 214 10.79 -11.88 8.20
N LEU A 215 10.75 -11.54 9.49
CA LEU A 215 11.78 -10.71 10.14
C LEU A 215 13.15 -11.40 10.14
N GLU A 216 13.21 -12.69 10.43
CA GLU A 216 14.45 -13.48 10.44
C GLU A 216 15.08 -13.54 9.04
N LYS A 217 14.27 -13.73 7.98
CA LYS A 217 14.75 -13.75 6.59
C LYS A 217 15.28 -12.39 6.10
N SER A 218 14.78 -11.30 6.65
CA SER A 218 15.21 -9.93 6.27
C SER A 218 16.51 -9.51 6.95
N SER A 219 16.94 -10.26 7.98
CA SER A 219 18.16 -9.97 8.77
C SER A 219 19.37 -10.82 8.36
N SER A 220 19.18 -11.74 7.38
CA SER A 220 20.19 -12.66 6.82
C SER A 220 20.62 -12.21 5.44
#